data_556db8fc6434085d1e614a78ef0fd656
#
_entry.id   556db8fc6434085d1e614a78ef0fd656
#
_cell.length_a   1.000
_cell.length_b   1.000
_cell.length_c   1.000
_cell.angle_alpha   90.00
_cell.angle_beta   90.00
_cell.angle_gamma   90.00
#
_symmetry.space_group_name_H-M   'P 1'
#
loop_
_entity.id
_entity.type
_entity.pdbx_description
1 polymer ?
#
loop_
_entity_poly.entity_id
_entity_poly.type
_entity_poly.pdbx_seq_one_letter_code
_entity_poly.pdbx_strand_id
1 'polypeptide(L)'
;MADSIFPVLGAWWRSKGARQGDGATLPAGASTTPYDSAAMPVGSRKFTFEIDYRDTSESRLDLRVNWFNDNKVKVNGPFDITTVTLPQGQTKVVAEVELPASTAPRWLPSIAVPTSSGEAAISSLKVYETPVKAQPVFVWDGVREGAATITVWDGAREVPASIEFQA
;
A
#
# COMPACT_ATOMS: atom_id res chain seq x y z
N MET A 1 -8.71 7.68 -10.09
CA MET A 1 -7.42 6.96 -9.82
C MET A 1 -6.92 7.47 -8.47
N ALA A 2 -6.59 6.58 -7.55
CA ALA A 2 -6.09 7.01 -6.24
C ALA A 2 -4.65 7.54 -6.38
N ASP A 3 -4.37 8.66 -5.73
CA ASP A 3 -3.02 9.22 -5.69
C ASP A 3 -2.19 8.54 -4.60
N SER A 4 -0.88 8.43 -4.82
CA SER A 4 0.02 7.91 -3.81
C SER A 4 0.10 8.87 -2.63
N ILE A 5 0.02 8.32 -1.40
CA ILE A 5 0.21 9.09 -0.16
C ILE A 5 1.70 9.31 0.17
N PHE A 6 2.61 8.67 -0.56
CA PHE A 6 4.05 8.84 -0.43
C PHE A 6 4.65 9.46 -1.69
N PRO A 7 5.82 10.10 -1.58
CA PRO A 7 6.55 10.60 -2.74
C PRO A 7 6.83 9.51 -3.77
N VAL A 8 7.12 9.90 -5.00
CA VAL A 8 7.54 8.97 -6.06
C VAL A 8 8.76 8.15 -5.64
N LEU A 9 8.83 6.89 -6.02
CA LEU A 9 9.89 5.96 -5.62
C LEU A 9 11.31 6.51 -5.93
N GLY A 10 11.45 7.23 -7.02
CA GLY A 10 12.73 7.87 -7.39
C GLY A 10 13.27 8.86 -6.35
N ALA A 11 12.41 9.40 -5.48
CA ALA A 11 12.76 10.29 -4.38
C ALA A 11 13.07 9.56 -3.06
N TRP A 12 12.89 8.24 -2.98
CA TRP A 12 13.15 7.47 -1.78
C TRP A 12 14.65 7.26 -1.55
N TRP A 13 15.07 7.15 -0.27
CA TRP A 13 16.41 6.69 0.07
C TRP A 13 16.60 5.23 -0.36
N ARG A 14 17.77 4.89 -0.83
CA ARG A 14 18.13 3.54 -1.30
C ARG A 14 19.44 3.09 -0.70
N SER A 15 19.51 1.82 -0.31
CA SER A 15 20.77 1.20 0.14
C SER A 15 21.70 0.92 -1.04
N LYS A 16 21.12 0.55 -2.20
CA LYS A 16 21.80 0.27 -3.46
C LYS A 16 20.86 0.57 -4.62
N GLY A 17 21.39 0.60 -5.84
CA GLY A 17 20.61 0.84 -7.04
C GLY A 17 20.62 2.28 -7.50
N ALA A 18 19.86 2.55 -8.55
CA ALA A 18 19.83 3.85 -9.21
C ALA A 18 18.42 4.39 -9.37
N ARG A 19 18.28 5.72 -9.28
CA ARG A 19 17.06 6.41 -9.66
C ARG A 19 16.83 6.31 -11.17
N GLN A 20 15.60 6.10 -11.58
CA GLN A 20 15.18 6.11 -12.98
C GLN A 20 13.86 6.88 -13.12
N GLY A 21 13.95 8.20 -13.35
CA GLY A 21 12.76 9.05 -13.38
C GLY A 21 12.00 9.01 -12.05
N ASP A 22 10.72 8.63 -12.08
CA ASP A 22 9.88 8.44 -10.90
C ASP A 22 10.08 7.07 -10.22
N GLY A 23 10.84 6.19 -10.85
CA GLY A 23 11.13 4.85 -10.37
C GLY A 23 12.56 4.64 -9.91
N ALA A 24 12.93 3.38 -9.78
CA ALA A 24 14.27 2.95 -9.39
C ALA A 24 14.61 1.56 -9.93
N THR A 25 15.88 1.32 -10.20
CA THR A 25 16.43 -0.01 -10.42
C THR A 25 17.08 -0.49 -9.13
N LEU A 26 16.64 -1.61 -8.61
CA LEU A 26 17.03 -2.19 -7.34
C LEU A 26 17.68 -3.56 -7.57
N PRO A 27 18.99 -3.72 -7.37
CA PRO A 27 19.64 -5.01 -7.46
C PRO A 27 19.26 -5.93 -6.29
N ALA A 28 19.60 -7.20 -6.40
CA ALA A 28 19.42 -8.17 -5.32
C ALA A 28 20.02 -7.67 -3.99
N GLY A 29 19.28 -7.81 -2.91
CA GLY A 29 19.67 -7.33 -1.59
C GLY A 29 19.55 -5.80 -1.38
N ALA A 30 19.03 -5.07 -2.36
CA ALA A 30 18.72 -3.64 -2.20
C ALA A 30 17.45 -3.43 -1.39
N SER A 31 17.38 -2.30 -0.69
CA SER A 31 16.18 -1.82 -0.03
C SER A 31 16.00 -0.32 -0.24
N THR A 32 14.77 0.14 -0.20
CA THR A 32 14.42 1.56 -0.33
C THR A 32 13.23 1.90 0.55
N THR A 33 13.21 3.12 1.07
CA THR A 33 12.16 3.66 1.93
C THR A 33 12.07 5.18 1.75
N PRO A 34 10.90 5.81 1.92
CA PRO A 34 10.82 7.26 2.00
C PRO A 34 11.70 7.81 3.12
N TYR A 35 12.04 9.10 3.07
CA TYR A 35 12.70 9.75 4.20
C TYR A 35 11.76 9.82 5.41
N ASP A 36 12.31 9.81 6.60
CA ASP A 36 11.57 9.77 7.88
C ASP A 36 10.55 10.92 8.01
N SER A 37 10.83 12.06 7.38
CA SER A 37 9.91 13.21 7.31
C SER A 37 8.55 12.88 6.67
N ALA A 38 8.49 11.84 5.83
CA ALA A 38 7.27 11.38 5.19
C ALA A 38 6.44 10.42 6.05
N ALA A 39 6.86 10.12 7.30
CA ALA A 39 6.14 9.20 8.18
C ALA A 39 4.70 9.65 8.43
N MET A 40 3.76 8.78 8.07
CA MET A 40 2.31 9.01 8.11
C MET A 40 1.69 8.50 9.41
N PRO A 41 0.63 9.16 9.92
CA PRO A 41 -0.15 8.61 11.01
C PRO A 41 -0.75 7.23 10.63
N VAL A 42 -0.87 6.35 11.62
CA VAL A 42 -1.60 5.10 11.46
C VAL A 42 -3.09 5.38 11.57
N GLY A 43 -3.76 5.59 10.44
CA GLY A 43 -5.22 5.69 10.35
C GLY A 43 -5.82 4.36 9.90
N SER A 44 -5.91 4.14 8.60
CA SER A 44 -6.21 2.83 8.03
C SER A 44 -5.06 1.85 8.25
N ARG A 45 -5.38 0.56 8.20
CA ARG A 45 -4.37 -0.51 8.22
C ARG A 45 -4.30 -1.28 6.92
N LYS A 46 -5.23 -1.05 6.01
CA LYS A 46 -5.29 -1.70 4.70
C LYS A 46 -4.81 -0.74 3.62
N PHE A 47 -3.78 -1.15 2.90
CA PHE A 47 -3.15 -0.37 1.85
C PHE A 47 -2.99 -1.17 0.58
N THR A 48 -3.00 -0.46 -0.53
CA THR A 48 -2.71 -1.02 -1.85
C THR A 48 -1.38 -0.49 -2.33
N PHE A 49 -0.51 -1.40 -2.75
CA PHE A 49 0.73 -1.12 -3.46
C PHE A 49 0.50 -1.41 -4.94
N GLU A 50 0.56 -0.39 -5.77
CA GLU A 50 0.48 -0.49 -7.21
C GLU A 50 1.87 -0.29 -7.78
N ILE A 51 2.42 -1.33 -8.40
CA ILE A 51 3.81 -1.42 -8.83
C ILE A 51 3.84 -1.58 -10.34
N ASP A 52 4.28 -0.54 -11.05
CA ASP A 52 4.60 -0.64 -12.45
C ASP A 52 6.10 -0.93 -12.60
N TYR A 53 6.46 -1.88 -13.44
CA TYR A 53 7.84 -2.32 -13.62
C TYR A 53 8.14 -2.66 -15.06
N ARG A 54 9.42 -2.74 -15.38
CA ARG A 54 9.87 -3.16 -16.70
C ARG A 54 9.92 -4.68 -16.77
N ASP A 55 9.42 -5.22 -17.87
CA ASP A 55 9.51 -6.64 -18.17
C ASP A 55 10.95 -7.01 -18.53
N THR A 56 11.72 -7.41 -17.54
CA THR A 56 13.10 -7.87 -17.72
C THR A 56 13.24 -9.37 -17.41
N SER A 57 13.35 -9.72 -16.15
CA SER A 57 13.38 -11.07 -15.64
C SER A 57 12.45 -11.16 -14.43
N GLU A 58 11.94 -12.35 -14.14
CA GLU A 58 11.18 -12.55 -12.91
C GLU A 58 11.99 -12.06 -11.70
N SER A 59 11.38 -11.19 -10.93
CA SER A 59 11.96 -10.68 -9.69
C SER A 59 10.92 -10.67 -8.58
N ARG A 60 11.36 -10.50 -7.35
CA ARG A 60 10.51 -10.47 -6.16
C ARG A 60 10.78 -9.21 -5.35
N LEU A 61 9.74 -8.71 -4.71
CA LEU A 61 9.81 -7.58 -3.79
C LEU A 61 9.21 -7.97 -2.44
N ASP A 62 9.95 -7.78 -1.38
CA ASP A 62 9.41 -7.79 -0.02
C ASP A 62 8.80 -6.41 0.26
N LEU A 63 7.51 -6.38 0.52
CA LEU A 63 6.80 -5.21 1.01
C LEU A 63 6.94 -5.18 2.52
N ARG A 64 7.40 -4.04 3.06
CA ARG A 64 7.81 -3.90 4.46
C ARG A 64 7.22 -2.66 5.09
N VAL A 65 7.20 -2.63 6.42
CA VAL A 65 6.81 -1.48 7.23
C VAL A 65 7.89 -1.10 8.22
N ASN A 66 8.11 0.21 8.38
CA ASN A 66 8.88 0.80 9.47
C ASN A 66 7.95 1.60 10.38
N TRP A 67 8.16 1.53 11.67
CA TRP A 67 7.35 2.19 12.68
C TRP A 67 8.09 3.39 13.29
N PHE A 68 7.35 4.46 13.53
CA PHE A 68 7.85 5.75 14.00
C PHE A 68 7.03 6.28 15.16
N ASN A 69 7.65 7.07 16.04
CA ASN A 69 6.95 7.85 17.05
C ASN A 69 6.37 9.15 16.45
N ASP A 70 5.68 9.94 17.27
CA ASP A 70 5.07 11.21 16.84
C ASP A 70 6.09 12.23 16.31
N ASN A 71 7.33 12.19 16.78
CA ASN A 71 8.43 13.04 16.32
C ASN A 71 9.09 12.55 15.04
N LYS A 72 8.49 11.52 14.40
CA LYS A 72 9.04 10.89 13.18
C LYS A 72 10.43 10.27 13.39
N VAL A 73 10.71 9.79 14.59
CA VAL A 73 11.91 9.00 14.89
C VAL A 73 11.54 7.52 14.78
N LYS A 74 12.33 6.77 14.02
CA LYS A 74 12.13 5.34 13.84
C LYS A 74 12.28 4.62 15.18
N VAL A 75 11.26 3.84 15.54
CA VAL A 75 11.24 3.04 16.78
C VAL A 75 11.43 1.56 16.52
N ASN A 76 11.02 1.07 15.35
CA ASN A 76 11.14 -0.36 15.01
C ASN A 76 11.04 -0.62 13.50
N GLY A 77 11.45 -1.81 13.07
CA GLY A 77 11.39 -2.28 11.67
C GLY A 77 12.75 -2.22 10.96
N PRO A 78 12.80 -2.57 9.67
CA PRO A 78 11.66 -2.97 8.84
C PRO A 78 11.11 -4.36 9.20
N PHE A 79 9.80 -4.51 9.10
CA PHE A 79 9.11 -5.81 9.20
C PHE A 79 8.53 -6.19 7.86
N ASP A 80 8.69 -7.45 7.46
CA ASP A 80 8.09 -7.98 6.24
C ASP A 80 6.57 -8.08 6.43
N ILE A 81 5.82 -7.56 5.45
CA ILE A 81 4.36 -7.69 5.37
C ILE A 81 4.03 -8.88 4.46
N THR A 82 4.58 -8.85 3.24
CA THR A 82 4.40 -9.90 2.24
C THR A 82 5.48 -9.80 1.16
N THR A 83 5.66 -10.87 0.40
CA THR A 83 6.50 -10.87 -0.80
C THR A 83 5.61 -10.92 -2.03
N VAL A 84 5.85 -10.04 -2.99
CA VAL A 84 5.18 -10.05 -4.29
C VAL A 84 6.16 -10.48 -5.38
N THR A 85 5.66 -11.28 -6.33
CA THR A 85 6.40 -11.64 -7.54
C THR A 85 6.10 -10.62 -8.62
N LEU A 86 7.13 -10.19 -9.34
CA LEU A 86 7.04 -9.40 -10.56
C LEU A 86 7.26 -10.36 -11.74
N PRO A 87 6.19 -10.98 -12.28
CA PRO A 87 6.35 -12.01 -13.30
C PRO A 87 6.83 -11.40 -14.63
N GLN A 88 7.63 -12.19 -15.36
CA GLN A 88 7.99 -11.85 -16.72
C GLN A 88 6.74 -11.83 -17.62
N GLY A 89 6.71 -10.94 -18.60
CA GLY A 89 5.56 -10.79 -19.51
C GLY A 89 4.44 -9.91 -18.98
N GLN A 90 4.62 -9.33 -17.78
CA GLN A 90 3.72 -8.34 -17.21
C GLN A 90 4.50 -7.07 -16.86
N THR A 91 3.80 -5.96 -16.74
CA THR A 91 4.39 -4.66 -16.42
C THR A 91 3.78 -4.01 -15.19
N LYS A 92 2.83 -4.69 -14.55
CA LYS A 92 2.11 -4.17 -13.39
C LYS A 92 1.70 -5.29 -12.43
N VAL A 93 1.87 -5.01 -11.13
CA VAL A 93 1.34 -5.81 -10.03
C VAL A 93 0.63 -4.89 -9.04
N VAL A 94 -0.49 -5.36 -8.51
CA VAL A 94 -1.24 -4.69 -7.45
C VAL A 94 -1.32 -5.63 -6.26
N ALA A 95 -0.88 -5.16 -5.10
CA ALA A 95 -0.91 -5.94 -3.87
C ALA A 95 -1.69 -5.19 -2.78
N GLU A 96 -2.75 -5.79 -2.28
CA GLU A 96 -3.46 -5.32 -1.10
C GLU A 96 -2.81 -5.93 0.14
N VAL A 97 -2.46 -5.11 1.11
CA VAL A 97 -1.77 -5.51 2.33
C VAL A 97 -2.47 -4.96 3.57
N GLU A 98 -2.30 -5.65 4.68
CA GLU A 98 -2.70 -5.14 5.99
C GLU A 98 -1.45 -4.92 6.84
N LEU A 99 -1.31 -3.73 7.42
CA LEU A 99 -0.21 -3.43 8.32
C LEU A 99 -0.30 -4.30 9.58
N PRO A 100 0.80 -4.90 10.03
CA PRO A 100 0.82 -5.67 11.26
C PRO A 100 0.46 -4.79 12.47
N ALA A 101 -0.01 -5.40 13.55
CA ALA A 101 -0.36 -4.69 14.76
C ALA A 101 0.85 -3.96 15.34
N SER A 102 0.66 -2.70 15.71
CA SER A 102 1.68 -1.87 16.36
C SER A 102 1.01 -0.81 17.24
N THR A 103 1.71 -0.42 18.31
CA THR A 103 1.36 0.74 19.14
C THR A 103 2.02 2.02 18.65
N ALA A 104 2.88 1.94 17.64
CA ALA A 104 3.53 3.11 17.07
C ALA A 104 2.51 4.00 16.33
N PRO A 105 2.53 5.32 16.55
CA PRO A 105 1.53 6.23 15.97
C PRO A 105 1.75 6.53 14.49
N ARG A 106 2.94 6.24 13.94
CA ARG A 106 3.30 6.54 12.55
C ARG A 106 4.03 5.40 11.88
N TRP A 107 3.98 5.37 10.55
CA TRP A 107 4.59 4.35 9.74
C TRP A 107 5.16 4.88 8.41
N LEU A 108 6.07 4.11 7.83
CA LEU A 108 6.55 4.26 6.45
C LEU A 108 6.58 2.90 5.76
N PRO A 109 6.26 2.84 4.46
CA PRO A 109 6.54 1.66 3.65
C PRO A 109 8.05 1.53 3.43
N SER A 110 8.47 0.31 3.18
CA SER A 110 9.78 -0.01 2.64
C SER A 110 9.62 -1.16 1.67
N ILE A 111 10.44 -1.21 0.65
CA ILE A 111 10.52 -2.36 -0.24
C ILE A 111 11.96 -2.85 -0.28
N ALA A 112 12.13 -4.15 -0.46
CA ALA A 112 13.44 -4.76 -0.62
C ALA A 112 13.39 -5.83 -1.71
N VAL A 113 14.52 -6.01 -2.39
CA VAL A 113 14.72 -7.11 -3.32
C VAL A 113 15.46 -8.22 -2.58
N PRO A 114 14.87 -9.41 -2.42
CA PRO A 114 15.54 -10.52 -1.77
C PRO A 114 16.88 -10.85 -2.45
N THR A 115 17.87 -11.29 -1.68
CA THR A 115 19.19 -11.67 -2.22
C THR A 115 19.12 -12.83 -3.21
N SER A 116 18.07 -13.63 -3.11
CA SER A 116 17.79 -14.77 -4.02
C SER A 116 16.98 -14.38 -5.25
N SER A 117 16.63 -13.10 -5.41
CA SER A 117 15.87 -12.59 -6.55
C SER A 117 16.77 -11.96 -7.59
N GLY A 118 16.25 -11.77 -8.82
CA GLY A 118 16.84 -10.92 -9.82
C GLY A 118 16.68 -9.42 -9.47
N GLU A 119 17.28 -8.58 -10.30
CA GLU A 119 17.12 -7.12 -10.22
C GLU A 119 15.65 -6.73 -10.49
N ALA A 120 15.13 -5.76 -9.74
CA ALA A 120 13.82 -5.19 -9.96
C ALA A 120 13.93 -3.78 -10.56
N ALA A 121 13.45 -3.60 -11.79
CA ALA A 121 13.39 -2.31 -12.48
C ALA A 121 11.98 -1.72 -12.37
N ILE A 122 11.72 -0.98 -11.30
CA ILE A 122 10.41 -0.40 -10.99
C ILE A 122 10.31 0.97 -11.64
N SER A 123 9.31 1.17 -12.49
CA SER A 123 9.05 2.44 -13.17
C SER A 123 8.16 3.37 -12.36
N SER A 124 7.24 2.83 -11.56
CA SER A 124 6.37 3.58 -10.67
C SER A 124 5.95 2.73 -9.47
N LEU A 125 5.83 3.36 -8.33
CA LEU A 125 5.24 2.78 -7.13
C LEU A 125 4.25 3.77 -6.53
N LYS A 126 3.00 3.34 -6.39
CA LYS A 126 1.97 4.08 -5.66
C LYS A 126 1.55 3.28 -4.44
N VAL A 127 1.40 3.97 -3.34
CA VAL A 127 0.86 3.41 -2.09
C VAL A 127 -0.30 4.28 -1.66
N TYR A 128 -1.46 3.69 -1.49
CA TYR A 128 -2.68 4.39 -1.06
C TYR A 128 -3.53 3.50 -0.17
N GLU A 129 -4.41 4.11 0.61
CA GLU A 129 -5.37 3.36 1.42
C GLU A 129 -6.27 2.53 0.51
N THR A 130 -6.41 1.24 0.83
CA THR A 130 -7.32 0.37 0.08
C THR A 130 -8.75 0.87 0.26
N PRO A 131 -9.45 1.23 -0.82
CA PRO A 131 -10.83 1.68 -0.72
C PRO A 131 -11.68 0.61 -0.03
N VAL A 132 -12.45 1.02 0.98
CA VAL A 132 -13.45 0.15 1.58
C VAL A 132 -14.51 -0.11 0.52
N LYS A 133 -14.59 -1.33 0.02
CA LYS A 133 -15.69 -1.73 -0.85
C LYS A 133 -16.96 -1.65 -0.02
N ALA A 134 -17.88 -0.78 -0.42
CA ALA A 134 -19.21 -0.75 0.17
C ALA A 134 -19.82 -2.17 0.06
N GLN A 135 -20.01 -2.79 1.20
CA GLN A 135 -20.73 -4.07 1.23
C GLN A 135 -22.23 -3.76 1.14
N PRO A 136 -22.99 -4.42 0.28
CA PRO A 136 -24.44 -4.26 0.29
C PRO A 136 -24.94 -4.71 1.66
N VAL A 137 -25.56 -3.79 2.39
CA VAL A 137 -26.24 -4.12 3.65
C VAL A 137 -27.70 -4.38 3.31
N PHE A 138 -28.14 -5.60 3.51
CA PHE A 138 -29.54 -5.98 3.35
C PHE A 138 -30.28 -5.74 4.67
N VAL A 139 -31.37 -5.03 4.62
CA VAL A 139 -32.25 -4.80 5.77
C VAL A 139 -33.59 -5.49 5.51
N TRP A 140 -33.97 -6.36 6.43
CA TRP A 140 -35.25 -7.04 6.45
C TRP A 140 -36.31 -6.18 7.18
N ASP A 141 -37.38 -5.79 6.51
CA ASP A 141 -38.47 -4.99 7.11
C ASP A 141 -39.57 -5.82 7.73
N GLY A 142 -39.41 -7.15 7.77
CA GLY A 142 -40.41 -8.10 8.25
C GLY A 142 -41.31 -8.69 7.17
N VAL A 143 -41.25 -8.17 5.94
CA VAL A 143 -42.06 -8.62 4.81
C VAL A 143 -41.20 -8.92 3.58
N ARG A 144 -40.17 -8.12 3.34
CA ARG A 144 -39.23 -8.24 2.22
C ARG A 144 -37.89 -7.65 2.55
N GLU A 145 -36.87 -8.13 1.86
CA GLU A 145 -35.58 -7.43 1.85
C GLU A 145 -35.69 -6.14 1.03
N GLY A 146 -35.12 -5.11 1.55
CA GLY A 146 -35.25 -3.83 0.94
C GLY A 146 -34.05 -2.91 1.13
N ALA A 147 -33.83 -1.88 0.21
CA ALA A 147 -32.79 -0.89 0.29
C ALA A 147 -33.04 0.12 1.41
N ALA A 148 -32.09 0.30 2.32
CA ALA A 148 -32.10 1.41 3.25
C ALA A 148 -31.00 2.38 2.87
N THR A 149 -31.25 3.68 2.98
CA THR A 149 -30.17 4.67 2.95
C THR A 149 -29.50 4.63 4.32
N ILE A 150 -28.26 4.14 4.36
CA ILE A 150 -27.45 4.20 5.57
C ILE A 150 -26.49 5.36 5.41
N THR A 151 -26.38 6.19 6.43
CA THR A 151 -25.34 7.19 6.56
C THR A 151 -24.18 6.55 7.30
N VAL A 152 -23.00 6.56 6.70
CA VAL A 152 -21.77 6.06 7.30
C VAL A 152 -20.90 7.24 7.65
N TRP A 153 -20.33 7.24 8.86
CA TRP A 153 -19.35 8.21 9.27
C TRP A 153 -17.99 7.85 8.69
N ASP A 154 -17.41 8.72 7.85
CA ASP A 154 -16.10 8.50 7.22
C ASP A 154 -14.92 9.02 8.05
N GLY A 155 -15.19 9.46 9.28
CA GLY A 155 -14.22 10.05 10.19
C GLY A 155 -14.19 11.59 10.16
N ALA A 156 -14.87 12.22 9.19
CA ALA A 156 -14.96 13.66 9.03
C ALA A 156 -16.39 14.15 8.83
N ARG A 157 -17.25 13.36 8.21
CA ARG A 157 -18.65 13.71 7.90
C ARG A 157 -19.49 12.46 7.71
N GLU A 158 -20.80 12.63 7.76
CA GLU A 158 -21.73 11.60 7.32
C GLU A 158 -21.78 11.54 5.77
N VAL A 159 -21.55 10.37 5.20
CA VAL A 159 -21.69 10.11 3.78
C VAL A 159 -22.86 9.14 3.53
N PRO A 160 -23.74 9.43 2.57
CA PRO A 160 -24.82 8.51 2.25
C PRO A 160 -24.25 7.22 1.66
N ALA A 161 -24.60 6.10 2.28
CA ALA A 161 -24.41 4.77 1.72
C ALA A 161 -25.74 4.30 1.16
N SER A 162 -25.80 3.94 -0.12
CA SER A 162 -27.01 3.37 -0.70
C SER A 162 -27.07 1.87 -0.43
N ILE A 163 -28.22 1.42 0.04
CA ILE A 163 -28.58 0.01 0.11
C ILE A 163 -29.57 -0.25 -1.01
N GLU A 164 -29.23 -1.16 -1.92
CA GLU A 164 -30.16 -1.59 -2.97
C GLU A 164 -30.91 -2.84 -2.51
N PHE A 165 -32.23 -2.82 -2.61
CA PHE A 165 -33.08 -3.99 -2.46
C PHE A 165 -33.05 -4.81 -3.75
N GLN A 166 -32.78 -6.08 -3.65
CA GLN A 166 -33.11 -6.99 -4.74
C GLN A 166 -34.59 -7.40 -4.59
N ALA A 167 -35.35 -7.12 -5.62
CA ALA A 167 -36.75 -7.55 -5.75
C ALA A 167 -36.83 -9.04 -6.06
#